data_edfc68b35635abbce0653144dc377def
#
_entry.id   edfc68b35635abbce0653144dc377def
#
_cell.length_a   1.000
_cell.length_b   1.000
_cell.length_c   1.000
_cell.angle_alpha   90.00
_cell.angle_beta   90.00
_cell.angle_gamma   90.00
#
_symmetry.space_group_name_H-M   'P 1'
#
loop_
_entity.id
_entity.type
_entity.pdbx_description
1 polymer ?
#
loop_
_entity_poly.entity_id
_entity_poly.type
_entity_poly.pdbx_seq_one_letter_code
_entity_poly.pdbx_strand_id
1 'polypeptide(L)'
;GMGFAVADAPEIEDDDHNFTRLNVPKDHPARDMQDTFYLSDEFLLRTQTSGGQIRTMDSQKPPIKVLIPGRVFRSDSDATHSPMFHQMEGLVVDKGITLGDLQGALNTFVQKMFGADTRTRLRPSYFPFTEPSVEVDVSCFECHGKGCPLCKHTGWIEVLGGGVVNRKVLELSLIHISEPTRPY
;
A
#
# COMPACT_ATOMS: atom_id res chain seq x y z
N GLY A 1 0.64 0.60 21.41
CA GLY A 1 0.48 0.76 19.97
C GLY A 1 1.82 1.02 19.28
N MET A 2 1.89 0.86 17.96
CA MET A 2 3.12 1.07 17.18
C MET A 2 3.40 2.56 16.88
N GLY A 3 2.64 3.50 17.45
CA GLY A 3 2.84 4.95 17.31
C GLY A 3 2.43 5.56 15.97
N PHE A 4 1.55 4.89 15.22
CA PHE A 4 0.94 5.47 14.03
C PHE A 4 -0.23 6.38 14.40
N ALA A 5 -0.30 7.55 13.76
CA ALA A 5 -1.53 8.33 13.70
C ALA A 5 -2.49 7.73 12.67
N VAL A 6 -3.76 8.08 12.75
CA VAL A 6 -4.76 7.70 11.73
C VAL A 6 -5.11 8.95 10.94
N ALA A 7 -5.00 8.88 9.63
CA ALA A 7 -5.43 9.92 8.71
C ALA A 7 -6.67 9.47 7.95
N ASP A 8 -7.61 10.39 7.77
CA ASP A 8 -8.80 10.18 6.95
C ASP A 8 -8.59 10.79 5.56
N ALA A 9 -9.24 10.22 4.55
CA ALA A 9 -9.18 10.69 3.18
C ALA A 9 -10.54 10.45 2.47
N PRO A 10 -10.91 11.28 1.49
CA PRO A 10 -12.20 11.19 0.83
C PRO A 10 -12.34 9.89 0.00
N GLU A 11 -13.57 9.37 -0.07
CA GLU A 11 -13.89 8.22 -0.93
C GLU A 11 -14.06 8.62 -2.40
N ILE A 12 -14.55 9.84 -2.64
CA ILE A 12 -14.54 10.45 -3.98
C ILE A 12 -13.21 11.17 -4.11
N GLU A 13 -12.40 10.72 -5.04
CA GLU A 13 -11.04 11.20 -5.23
C GLU A 13 -10.88 11.76 -6.65
N ASP A 14 -9.93 12.65 -6.85
CA ASP A 14 -9.52 13.10 -8.16
C ASP A 14 -8.46 12.17 -8.78
N ASP A 15 -8.31 12.24 -10.09
CA ASP A 15 -7.31 11.46 -10.84
C ASP A 15 -5.88 11.76 -10.36
N ASP A 16 -5.61 13.00 -9.97
CA ASP A 16 -4.27 13.43 -9.57
C ASP A 16 -3.80 12.67 -8.32
N HIS A 17 -4.63 12.62 -7.26
CA HIS A 17 -4.31 11.92 -6.02
C HIS A 17 -4.43 10.41 -6.13
N ASN A 18 -5.39 9.90 -6.92
CA ASN A 18 -5.60 8.45 -7.04
C ASN A 18 -4.59 7.76 -7.95
N PHE A 19 -4.02 8.48 -8.94
CA PHE A 19 -3.15 7.89 -9.96
C PHE A 19 -1.90 8.71 -10.28
N THR A 20 -2.05 9.95 -10.71
CA THR A 20 -0.95 10.72 -11.32
C THR A 20 0.19 10.92 -10.35
N ARG A 21 -0.08 11.39 -9.14
CA ARG A 21 0.92 11.62 -8.08
C ARG A 21 1.44 10.34 -7.44
N LEU A 22 0.78 9.23 -7.67
CA LEU A 22 1.25 7.89 -7.32
C LEU A 22 2.12 7.26 -8.43
N ASN A 23 2.55 8.06 -9.41
CA ASN A 23 3.37 7.62 -10.54
C ASN A 23 2.71 6.51 -11.39
N VAL A 24 1.38 6.46 -11.41
CA VAL A 24 0.62 5.53 -12.26
C VAL A 24 0.52 6.13 -13.67
N PRO A 25 1.10 5.50 -14.71
CA PRO A 25 1.06 6.00 -16.09
C PRO A 25 -0.36 6.18 -16.60
N LYS A 26 -0.54 7.07 -17.59
CA LYS A 26 -1.87 7.34 -18.17
C LYS A 26 -2.48 6.15 -18.90
N ASP A 27 -1.64 5.28 -19.44
CA ASP A 27 -2.00 4.05 -20.17
C ASP A 27 -2.00 2.80 -19.26
N HIS A 28 -1.92 2.99 -17.95
CA HIS A 28 -1.93 1.86 -17.01
C HIS A 28 -3.34 1.24 -16.93
N PRO A 29 -3.47 -0.11 -16.98
CA PRO A 29 -4.77 -0.79 -16.97
C PRO A 29 -5.68 -0.41 -15.80
N ALA A 30 -5.13 -0.13 -14.62
CA ALA A 30 -5.90 0.30 -13.46
C ALA A 30 -6.70 1.60 -13.66
N ARG A 31 -6.40 2.38 -14.71
CA ARG A 31 -7.17 3.57 -15.11
C ARG A 31 -8.32 3.26 -16.07
N ASP A 32 -8.45 2.01 -16.52
CA ASP A 32 -9.52 1.62 -17.41
C ASP A 32 -10.87 1.72 -16.69
N MET A 33 -11.91 2.10 -17.41
CA MET A 33 -13.30 2.12 -16.93
C MET A 33 -13.80 0.73 -16.52
N GLN A 34 -13.13 -0.34 -16.97
CA GLN A 34 -13.41 -1.70 -16.52
C GLN A 34 -12.95 -1.97 -15.08
N ASP A 35 -11.96 -1.22 -14.60
CA ASP A 35 -11.36 -1.42 -13.27
C ASP A 35 -11.70 -0.28 -12.29
N THR A 36 -12.14 0.89 -12.78
CA THR A 36 -12.38 2.11 -11.99
C THR A 36 -13.77 2.68 -12.22
N PHE A 37 -14.48 3.02 -11.13
CA PHE A 37 -15.74 3.75 -11.19
C PHE A 37 -15.49 5.25 -11.31
N TYR A 38 -15.61 5.81 -12.52
CA TYR A 38 -15.57 7.24 -12.76
C TYR A 38 -16.93 7.89 -12.53
N LEU A 39 -16.95 9.01 -11.83
CA LEU A 39 -18.14 9.85 -11.60
C LEU A 39 -18.20 11.00 -12.60
N SER A 40 -17.06 11.45 -13.09
CA SER A 40 -16.87 12.44 -14.14
C SER A 40 -15.50 12.26 -14.77
N ASP A 41 -15.11 13.16 -15.67
CA ASP A 41 -13.76 13.18 -16.26
C ASP A 41 -12.65 13.47 -15.23
N GLU A 42 -13.00 14.08 -14.08
CA GLU A 42 -12.03 14.49 -13.04
C GLU A 42 -12.14 13.66 -11.76
N PHE A 43 -13.30 13.10 -11.46
CA PHE A 43 -13.57 12.43 -10.18
C PHE A 43 -13.95 10.97 -10.35
N LEU A 44 -13.51 10.16 -9.40
CA LEU A 44 -13.73 8.72 -9.34
C LEU A 44 -13.99 8.24 -7.89
N LEU A 45 -14.50 7.03 -7.75
CA LEU A 45 -14.45 6.34 -6.46
C LEU A 45 -13.04 5.75 -6.28
N ARG A 46 -12.36 6.12 -5.20
CA ARG A 46 -10.95 5.72 -4.97
C ARG A 46 -10.78 4.21 -5.07
N THR A 47 -9.79 3.79 -5.84
CA THR A 47 -9.46 2.37 -6.06
C THR A 47 -8.51 1.81 -5.00
N GLN A 48 -7.93 2.70 -4.19
CA GLN A 48 -6.96 2.42 -3.14
C GLN A 48 -6.97 3.57 -2.12
N THR A 49 -6.42 3.34 -0.93
CA THR A 49 -6.30 4.39 0.08
C THR A 49 -5.03 5.24 -0.08
N SER A 50 -4.22 4.97 -1.09
CA SER A 50 -2.93 5.63 -1.36
C SER A 50 -3.04 7.13 -1.61
N GLY A 51 -4.18 7.64 -2.14
CA GLY A 51 -4.44 9.07 -2.25
C GLY A 51 -4.34 9.80 -0.92
N GLY A 52 -4.72 9.14 0.18
CA GLY A 52 -4.56 9.67 1.52
C GLY A 52 -3.10 9.81 1.96
N GLN A 53 -2.17 9.01 1.42
CA GLN A 53 -0.73 9.21 1.64
C GLN A 53 -0.27 10.52 1.01
N ILE A 54 -0.70 10.79 -0.23
CA ILE A 54 -0.40 12.04 -0.93
C ILE A 54 -0.94 13.24 -0.14
N ARG A 55 -2.22 13.20 0.26
CA ARG A 55 -2.85 14.27 1.06
C ARG A 55 -2.15 14.50 2.40
N THR A 56 -1.68 13.42 3.02
CA THR A 56 -0.90 13.52 4.25
C THR A 56 0.44 14.21 4.01
N MET A 57 1.15 13.84 2.94
CA MET A 57 2.42 14.47 2.58
C MET A 57 2.27 15.95 2.16
N ASP A 58 1.11 16.33 1.61
CA ASP A 58 0.80 17.73 1.30
C ASP A 58 0.53 18.58 2.55
N SER A 59 -0.04 17.97 3.58
CA SER A 59 -0.53 18.68 4.77
C SER A 59 0.50 18.78 5.89
N GLN A 60 1.54 17.93 5.90
CA GLN A 60 2.53 17.90 6.97
C GLN A 60 3.92 17.53 6.46
N LYS A 61 4.93 18.03 7.19
CA LYS A 61 6.34 17.71 6.92
C LYS A 61 6.77 16.44 7.65
N PRO A 62 7.79 15.72 7.16
CA PRO A 62 8.40 14.63 7.92
C PRO A 62 8.91 15.10 9.30
N PRO A 63 8.88 14.24 10.33
CA PRO A 63 8.55 12.80 10.23
C PRO A 63 7.04 12.53 10.09
N ILE A 64 6.70 11.60 9.18
CA ILE A 64 5.33 11.15 8.96
C ILE A 64 5.23 9.67 9.37
N LYS A 65 4.19 9.32 10.12
CA LYS A 65 3.90 7.94 10.51
C LYS A 65 2.40 7.76 10.66
N VAL A 66 1.73 7.34 9.60
CA VAL A 66 0.27 7.30 9.51
C VAL A 66 -0.26 5.98 8.99
N LEU A 67 -1.49 5.65 9.39
CA LEU A 67 -2.35 4.63 8.79
C LEU A 67 -3.54 5.31 8.13
N ILE A 68 -3.92 4.84 6.97
CA ILE A 68 -5.04 5.37 6.19
C ILE A 68 -6.01 4.21 5.91
N PRO A 69 -6.97 3.97 6.81
CA PRO A 69 -8.02 2.98 6.60
C PRO A 69 -9.15 3.55 5.76
N GLY A 70 -9.85 2.70 5.03
CA GLY A 70 -11.09 3.14 4.38
C GLY A 70 -11.64 2.16 3.35
N ARG A 71 -12.84 2.47 2.86
CA ARG A 71 -13.46 1.75 1.76
C ARG A 71 -12.78 2.12 0.45
N VAL A 72 -12.62 1.15 -0.41
CA VAL A 72 -12.11 1.31 -1.77
C VAL A 72 -13.03 0.60 -2.75
N PHE A 73 -12.99 1.01 -4.00
CA PHE A 73 -13.97 0.60 -5.00
C PHE A 73 -13.25 0.17 -6.28
N ARG A 74 -13.60 -0.99 -6.79
CA ARG A 74 -13.08 -1.51 -8.06
C ARG A 74 -14.22 -2.12 -8.85
N SER A 75 -14.24 -1.86 -10.14
CA SER A 75 -15.29 -2.34 -11.04
C SER A 75 -15.05 -3.80 -11.48
N ASP A 76 -14.55 -4.64 -10.57
CA ASP A 76 -14.41 -6.07 -10.84
C ASP A 76 -15.78 -6.72 -10.98
N SER A 77 -16.03 -7.40 -12.09
CA SER A 77 -17.32 -8.01 -12.39
C SER A 77 -17.33 -9.53 -12.26
N ASP A 78 -16.54 -10.09 -11.34
CA ASP A 78 -16.57 -11.53 -11.07
C ASP A 78 -17.36 -11.89 -9.80
N ALA A 79 -17.83 -13.13 -9.71
CA ALA A 79 -18.67 -13.59 -8.61
C ALA A 79 -17.93 -13.73 -7.26
N THR A 80 -16.60 -13.54 -7.25
CA THR A 80 -15.74 -13.76 -6.07
C THR A 80 -15.21 -12.46 -5.48
N HIS A 81 -15.31 -11.35 -6.20
CA HIS A 81 -14.83 -10.04 -5.78
C HIS A 81 -15.99 -9.09 -5.49
N SER A 82 -15.99 -8.47 -4.32
CA SER A 82 -16.89 -7.36 -4.02
C SER A 82 -16.40 -6.08 -4.71
N PRO A 83 -17.27 -5.30 -5.35
CA PRO A 83 -16.89 -4.02 -5.94
C PRO A 83 -16.47 -2.98 -4.88
N MET A 84 -16.76 -3.22 -3.61
CA MET A 84 -16.32 -2.44 -2.48
C MET A 84 -15.69 -3.35 -1.42
N PHE A 85 -14.50 -2.96 -0.95
CA PHE A 85 -13.84 -3.63 0.16
C PHE A 85 -13.08 -2.61 1.03
N HIS A 86 -12.59 -3.06 2.18
CA HIS A 86 -11.82 -2.21 3.07
C HIS A 86 -10.32 -2.45 2.84
N GLN A 87 -9.58 -1.35 2.79
CA GLN A 87 -8.12 -1.34 2.70
C GLN A 87 -7.55 -0.49 3.84
N MET A 88 -6.35 -0.80 4.27
CA MET A 88 -5.59 0.04 5.20
C MET A 88 -4.15 0.10 4.70
N GLU A 89 -3.65 1.30 4.48
CA GLU A 89 -2.26 1.53 4.11
C GLU A 89 -1.50 2.21 5.24
N GLY A 90 -0.21 1.94 5.33
CA GLY A 90 0.71 2.60 6.25
C GLY A 90 1.78 3.36 5.49
N LEU A 91 2.08 4.57 5.92
CA LEU A 91 3.17 5.39 5.41
C LEU A 91 4.09 5.81 6.55
N VAL A 92 5.39 5.61 6.34
CA VAL A 92 6.44 6.17 7.19
C VAL A 92 7.41 6.96 6.31
N VAL A 93 7.61 8.24 6.62
CA VAL A 93 8.61 9.10 5.97
C VAL A 93 9.45 9.74 7.07
N ASP A 94 10.71 9.33 7.16
CA ASP A 94 11.66 9.86 8.13
C ASP A 94 13.10 9.63 7.65
N LYS A 95 14.07 10.21 8.33
CA LYS A 95 15.49 10.02 8.04
C LYS A 95 15.92 8.59 8.38
N GLY A 96 16.66 7.97 7.46
CA GLY A 96 17.27 6.67 7.69
C GLY A 96 16.32 5.48 7.68
N ILE A 97 15.07 5.65 7.24
CA ILE A 97 14.10 4.55 7.09
C ILE A 97 14.51 3.66 5.91
N THR A 98 14.50 2.36 6.15
CA THR A 98 14.97 1.33 5.22
C THR A 98 13.90 0.26 4.98
N LEU A 99 14.12 -0.60 3.98
CA LEU A 99 13.30 -1.80 3.76
C LEU A 99 13.36 -2.76 4.98
N GLY A 100 14.45 -2.76 5.73
CA GLY A 100 14.57 -3.53 6.97
C GLY A 100 13.61 -3.05 8.06
N ASP A 101 13.39 -1.74 8.17
CA ASP A 101 12.40 -1.17 9.10
C ASP A 101 10.98 -1.56 8.71
N LEU A 102 10.66 -1.55 7.39
CA LEU A 102 9.39 -2.06 6.89
C LEU A 102 9.20 -3.52 7.28
N GLN A 103 10.19 -4.37 7.05
CA GLN A 103 10.12 -5.79 7.40
C GLN A 103 9.92 -5.98 8.92
N GLY A 104 10.63 -5.22 9.75
CA GLY A 104 10.48 -5.26 11.21
C GLY A 104 9.08 -4.86 11.68
N ALA A 105 8.52 -3.80 11.09
CA ALA A 105 7.16 -3.35 11.38
C ALA A 105 6.12 -4.40 10.96
N LEU A 106 6.26 -4.98 9.77
CA LEU A 106 5.39 -6.03 9.25
C LEU A 106 5.46 -7.31 10.07
N ASN A 107 6.66 -7.74 10.49
CA ASN A 107 6.81 -8.89 11.39
C ASN A 107 6.04 -8.67 12.70
N THR A 108 6.18 -7.49 13.30
CA THR A 108 5.48 -7.14 14.52
C THR A 108 3.95 -7.16 14.34
N PHE A 109 3.47 -6.61 13.24
CA PHE A 109 2.05 -6.60 12.88
C PHE A 109 1.51 -8.02 12.70
N VAL A 110 2.18 -8.82 11.89
CA VAL A 110 1.78 -10.19 11.54
C VAL A 110 1.74 -11.10 12.78
N GLN A 111 2.74 -11.01 13.64
CA GLN A 111 2.78 -11.80 14.88
C GLN A 111 1.64 -11.42 15.83
N LYS A 112 1.26 -10.14 15.89
CA LYS A 112 0.13 -9.71 16.72
C LYS A 112 -1.23 -10.10 16.13
N MET A 113 -1.34 -10.18 14.82
CA MET A 113 -2.60 -10.53 14.13
C MET A 113 -2.83 -12.03 14.03
N PHE A 114 -1.79 -12.82 13.73
CA PHE A 114 -1.89 -14.23 13.37
C PHE A 114 -1.19 -15.19 14.35
N GLY A 115 -0.55 -14.65 15.40
CA GLY A 115 0.16 -15.43 16.40
C GLY A 115 1.68 -15.31 16.29
N ALA A 116 2.36 -15.50 17.44
CA ALA A 116 3.79 -15.25 17.61
C ALA A 116 4.70 -16.07 16.68
N ASP A 117 4.25 -17.26 16.27
CA ASP A 117 5.01 -18.17 15.40
C ASP A 117 4.86 -17.85 13.91
N THR A 118 4.02 -16.88 13.55
CA THR A 118 3.79 -16.49 12.14
C THR A 118 5.04 -15.78 11.60
N ARG A 119 5.51 -16.26 10.45
CA ARG A 119 6.68 -15.73 9.75
C ARG A 119 6.24 -14.94 8.52
N THR A 120 7.01 -13.92 8.17
CA THR A 120 6.85 -13.19 6.91
C THR A 120 7.89 -13.60 5.89
N ARG A 121 7.51 -13.48 4.62
CA ARG A 121 8.39 -13.63 3.46
C ARG A 121 8.12 -12.48 2.51
N LEU A 122 9.18 -11.79 2.09
CA LEU A 122 9.11 -10.75 1.07
C LEU A 122 9.44 -11.37 -0.29
N ARG A 123 8.57 -11.15 -1.27
CA ARG A 123 8.82 -11.51 -2.68
C ARG A 123 8.97 -10.23 -3.51
N PRO A 124 9.95 -10.14 -4.42
CA PRO A 124 10.04 -9.02 -5.35
C PRO A 124 8.74 -8.86 -6.13
N SER A 125 8.30 -7.62 -6.29
CA SER A 125 7.11 -7.26 -7.05
C SER A 125 7.31 -5.92 -7.77
N TYR A 126 6.29 -5.43 -8.45
CA TYR A 126 6.30 -4.13 -9.09
C TYR A 126 5.02 -3.36 -8.78
N PHE A 127 5.20 -2.15 -8.23
CA PHE A 127 4.13 -1.15 -8.11
C PHE A 127 4.68 0.20 -8.57
N PRO A 128 3.89 1.01 -9.31
CA PRO A 128 4.38 2.31 -9.82
C PRO A 128 4.86 3.27 -8.73
N PHE A 129 4.27 3.17 -7.54
CA PHE A 129 4.48 4.09 -6.41
C PHE A 129 5.55 3.62 -5.41
N THR A 130 6.16 2.44 -5.60
CA THR A 130 7.25 1.93 -4.75
C THR A 130 8.43 1.41 -5.57
N GLU A 131 9.65 1.55 -5.03
CA GLU A 131 10.88 0.99 -5.60
C GLU A 131 11.98 0.90 -4.52
N PRO A 132 12.42 -0.29 -4.11
CA PRO A 132 11.91 -1.61 -4.52
C PRO A 132 10.50 -1.88 -4.00
N SER A 133 9.76 -2.70 -4.78
CA SER A 133 8.43 -3.18 -4.41
C SER A 133 8.50 -4.63 -3.95
N VAL A 134 7.67 -4.99 -2.99
CA VAL A 134 7.57 -6.35 -2.47
C VAL A 134 6.13 -6.75 -2.24
N GLU A 135 5.82 -8.00 -2.47
CA GLU A 135 4.65 -8.67 -1.92
C GLU A 135 5.05 -9.38 -0.63
N VAL A 136 4.15 -9.35 0.34
CA VAL A 136 4.37 -9.89 1.69
C VAL A 136 3.47 -11.08 1.89
N ASP A 137 4.09 -12.25 2.03
CA ASP A 137 3.43 -13.48 2.41
C ASP A 137 3.62 -13.74 3.91
N VAL A 138 2.63 -14.36 4.51
CA VAL A 138 2.71 -14.92 5.86
C VAL A 138 2.66 -16.45 5.82
N SER A 139 3.38 -17.10 6.73
CA SER A 139 3.23 -18.54 6.90
C SER A 139 1.77 -18.86 7.25
N CYS A 140 1.19 -19.85 6.59
CA CYS A 140 -0.21 -20.19 6.80
C CYS A 140 -0.46 -20.52 8.27
N PHE A 141 -1.34 -19.76 8.90
CA PHE A 141 -1.67 -19.90 10.32
C PHE A 141 -2.49 -21.16 10.62
N GLU A 142 -3.22 -21.68 9.62
CA GLU A 142 -4.01 -22.92 9.76
C GLU A 142 -3.12 -24.18 9.77
N CYS A 143 -2.20 -24.29 8.83
CA CYS A 143 -1.35 -25.48 8.68
C CYS A 143 0.09 -25.29 9.17
N HIS A 144 0.41 -24.13 9.73
CA HIS A 144 1.75 -23.76 10.20
C HIS A 144 2.85 -24.02 9.14
N GLY A 145 2.54 -23.65 7.89
CA GLY A 145 3.48 -23.77 6.76
C GLY A 145 3.55 -25.17 6.12
N LYS A 146 2.77 -26.15 6.55
CA LYS A 146 2.80 -27.53 6.01
C LYS A 146 2.07 -27.69 4.66
N GLY A 147 1.21 -26.74 4.32
CA GLY A 147 0.36 -26.79 3.15
C GLY A 147 -1.04 -27.36 3.47
N CYS A 148 -2.09 -26.61 3.12
CA CYS A 148 -3.49 -27.00 3.28
C CYS A 148 -4.34 -26.34 2.17
N PRO A 149 -5.63 -26.67 2.02
CA PRO A 149 -6.49 -26.05 1.02
C PRO A 149 -6.55 -24.52 1.13
N LEU A 150 -6.54 -23.95 2.34
CA LEU A 150 -6.57 -22.50 2.55
C LEU A 150 -5.39 -21.78 1.87
N CYS A 151 -4.18 -22.30 2.01
CA CYS A 151 -2.98 -21.74 1.38
C CYS A 151 -2.68 -22.36 0.01
N LYS A 152 -3.63 -23.07 -0.59
CA LYS A 152 -3.46 -23.79 -1.87
C LYS A 152 -2.23 -24.71 -1.86
N HIS A 153 -1.99 -25.37 -0.72
CA HIS A 153 -0.87 -26.29 -0.46
C HIS A 153 0.53 -25.66 -0.52
N THR A 154 0.64 -24.34 -0.58
CA THR A 154 1.94 -23.64 -0.64
C THR A 154 2.60 -23.45 0.74
N GLY A 155 1.82 -23.49 1.80
CA GLY A 155 2.24 -23.12 3.17
C GLY A 155 2.29 -21.62 3.42
N TRP A 156 1.98 -20.78 2.40
CA TRP A 156 2.05 -19.33 2.46
C TRP A 156 0.76 -18.67 1.98
N ILE A 157 0.42 -17.53 2.57
CA ILE A 157 -0.74 -16.71 2.18
C ILE A 157 -0.21 -15.30 1.91
N GLU A 158 -0.48 -14.77 0.72
CA GLU A 158 -0.22 -13.38 0.39
C GLU A 158 -1.22 -12.49 1.14
N VAL A 159 -0.70 -11.43 1.80
CA VAL A 159 -1.54 -10.56 2.65
C VAL A 159 -1.50 -9.09 2.24
N LEU A 160 -0.40 -8.61 1.68
CA LEU A 160 -0.28 -7.20 1.27
C LEU A 160 0.89 -6.97 0.30
N GLY A 161 0.85 -5.83 -0.39
CA GLY A 161 1.98 -5.25 -1.11
C GLY A 161 2.60 -4.09 -0.35
N GLY A 162 3.89 -3.84 -0.56
CA GLY A 162 4.59 -2.73 0.07
C GLY A 162 5.90 -2.40 -0.62
N GLY A 163 6.68 -1.52 -0.04
CA GLY A 163 7.99 -1.16 -0.56
C GLY A 163 8.49 0.19 -0.06
N VAL A 164 9.61 0.61 -0.59
CA VAL A 164 10.12 1.96 -0.40
C VAL A 164 9.37 2.91 -1.35
N VAL A 165 8.88 4.03 -0.84
CA VAL A 165 8.15 5.00 -1.67
C VAL A 165 9.03 5.46 -2.83
N ASN A 166 8.48 5.38 -4.04
CA ASN A 166 9.21 5.81 -5.24
C ASN A 166 9.57 7.30 -5.14
N ARG A 167 10.80 7.64 -5.51
CA ARG A 167 11.30 9.02 -5.45
C ARG A 167 10.40 10.01 -6.20
N LYS A 168 9.83 9.62 -7.35
CA LYS A 168 8.91 10.46 -8.10
C LYS A 168 7.65 10.82 -7.31
N VAL A 169 7.13 9.90 -6.51
CA VAL A 169 5.97 10.16 -5.64
C VAL A 169 6.32 11.21 -4.59
N LEU A 170 7.50 11.12 -3.97
CA LEU A 170 7.96 12.10 -3.00
C LEU A 170 8.17 13.48 -3.64
N GLU A 171 8.76 13.54 -4.83
CA GLU A 171 8.98 14.79 -5.60
C GLU A 171 7.63 15.44 -5.98
N LEU A 172 6.66 14.65 -6.42
CA LEU A 172 5.32 15.13 -6.78
C LEU A 172 4.49 15.56 -5.56
N SER A 173 4.79 15.04 -4.38
CA SER A 173 4.09 15.34 -3.13
C SER A 173 4.68 16.55 -2.38
N LEU A 174 5.46 17.39 -3.06
CA LEU A 174 6.08 18.60 -2.50
C LEU A 174 6.93 18.35 -1.24
N ILE A 175 7.26 17.13 -0.91
CA ILE A 175 8.27 16.82 0.09
C ILE A 175 9.62 17.08 -0.56
N HIS A 176 10.14 18.27 -0.38
CA HIS A 176 11.50 18.60 -0.76
C HIS A 176 12.47 17.79 0.08
N ILE A 177 12.91 16.66 -0.48
CA ILE A 177 14.07 15.93 0.05
C ILE A 177 15.28 16.80 -0.32
N SER A 178 15.63 17.70 0.58
CA SER A 178 16.92 18.40 0.51
C SER A 178 18.00 17.40 0.87
N GLU A 179 18.67 16.91 -0.14
CA GLU A 179 19.85 16.07 -0.26
C GLU A 179 19.62 14.64 -0.75
N PRO A 180 20.24 14.29 -1.90
CA PRO A 180 20.36 12.91 -2.29
C PRO A 180 21.30 12.22 -1.28
N THR A 181 20.81 11.21 -0.57
CA THR A 181 21.71 10.26 0.08
C THR A 181 22.60 9.69 -1.01
N ARG A 182 23.89 10.04 -0.98
CA ARG A 182 24.89 9.44 -1.86
C ARG A 182 24.91 7.95 -1.57
N PRO A 183 24.84 7.10 -2.61
CA PRO A 183 25.12 5.68 -2.41
C PRO A 183 26.59 5.56 -2.01
N TYR A 184 26.86 4.86 -0.94
CA TYR A 184 28.18 4.34 -0.63
C TYR A 184 28.41 3.05 -1.40
#